data_3971d79983f312ec36935fffd98028d2
#
_entry.id   3971d79983f312ec36935fffd98028d2
#
_cell.length_a   1.000
_cell.length_b   1.000
_cell.length_c   1.000
_cell.angle_alpha   90.00
_cell.angle_beta   90.00
_cell.angle_gamma   90.00
#
_symmetry.space_group_name_H-M   'P 1'
#
loop_
_entity.id
_entity.type
_entity.pdbx_description
1 polymer ?
#
loop_
_entity_poly.entity_id
_entity_poly.type
_entity_poly.pdbx_seq_one_letter_code
_entity_poly.pdbx_strand_id
1 'polypeptide(L)'
;MRRIYHHFPSKPEFEQKYNFKADLPYIVRTMAEMDGKFGTFITDSPDLKGRSIKAKRDIKVEITDKSVEFYPLNKDNVDSVLGGDIKQEGTVDFRVALKYSFLDSKYDRVPFKGDSFIVRANLENGVLTIKVNRIDGMGRTDASRIAETIVDEIVRNAPNV
;
A
#
# COMPACT_ATOMS: atom_id res chain seq x y z
N MET A 1 -12.42 -12.16 9.82
CA MET A 1 -11.46 -11.12 9.43
C MET A 1 -10.60 -11.53 8.26
N ARG A 2 -9.93 -12.67 8.34
CA ARG A 2 -9.05 -13.12 7.25
C ARG A 2 -9.76 -13.32 5.92
N ARG A 3 -11.02 -13.70 5.94
CA ARG A 3 -11.80 -13.96 4.72
C ARG A 3 -11.98 -12.74 3.83
N ILE A 4 -11.87 -11.56 4.40
CA ILE A 4 -12.00 -10.32 3.65
C ILE A 4 -10.94 -10.24 2.54
N TYR A 5 -9.80 -10.91 2.72
CA TYR A 5 -8.70 -10.85 1.78
C TYR A 5 -8.75 -11.93 0.71
N HIS A 6 -9.59 -12.97 0.89
CA HIS A 6 -9.82 -13.99 -0.12
C HIS A 6 -10.61 -13.45 -1.30
N HIS A 7 -11.53 -12.55 -1.02
CA HIS A 7 -12.49 -12.07 -2.01
C HIS A 7 -12.30 -10.59 -2.20
N PHE A 8 -11.43 -10.24 -3.13
CA PHE A 8 -11.26 -8.85 -3.49
C PHE A 8 -12.58 -8.34 -4.06
N PRO A 9 -13.01 -7.11 -3.72
CA PRO A 9 -14.28 -6.58 -4.20
C PRO A 9 -14.34 -6.59 -5.71
N SER A 10 -15.50 -6.97 -6.25
CA SER A 10 -15.72 -6.97 -7.70
C SER A 10 -15.66 -5.56 -8.29
N LYS A 11 -15.99 -4.55 -7.46
CA LYS A 11 -15.89 -3.14 -7.85
C LYS A 11 -15.00 -2.42 -6.84
N PRO A 12 -13.68 -2.49 -7.04
CA PRO A 12 -12.75 -1.78 -6.14
C PRO A 12 -12.87 -0.27 -6.32
N GLU A 13 -12.43 0.48 -5.30
CA GLU A 13 -12.42 1.93 -5.36
C GLU A 13 -11.47 2.45 -6.45
N PHE A 14 -10.45 1.67 -6.79
CA PHE A 14 -9.52 1.99 -7.87
C PHE A 14 -9.18 0.71 -8.62
N GLU A 15 -9.17 0.80 -9.94
CA GLU A 15 -8.68 -0.28 -10.80
C GLU A 15 -8.12 0.32 -12.07
N GLN A 16 -6.90 -0.03 -12.43
CA GLN A 16 -6.30 0.42 -13.68
C GLN A 16 -5.28 -0.58 -14.18
N LYS A 17 -5.15 -0.62 -15.52
CA LYS A 17 -4.21 -1.51 -16.20
C LYS A 17 -3.07 -0.71 -16.79
N TYR A 18 -1.89 -1.31 -16.78
CA TYR A 18 -0.66 -0.70 -17.29
C TYR A 18 0.11 -1.72 -18.11
N ASN A 19 0.78 -1.26 -19.14
CA ASN A 19 1.78 -2.09 -19.81
C ASN A 19 3.02 -2.16 -18.92
N PHE A 20 3.52 -3.37 -18.69
CA PHE A 20 4.59 -3.56 -17.72
C PHE A 20 5.52 -4.67 -18.20
N LYS A 21 6.82 -4.40 -18.26
CA LYS A 21 7.80 -5.31 -18.82
C LYS A 21 8.67 -6.03 -17.79
N ALA A 22 8.48 -5.76 -16.51
CA ALA A 22 9.17 -6.50 -15.46
C ALA A 22 8.28 -7.65 -14.96
N ASP A 23 8.55 -8.17 -13.77
CA ASP A 23 7.86 -9.32 -13.22
C ASP A 23 7.28 -9.02 -11.83
N LEU A 24 6.51 -9.96 -11.28
CA LEU A 24 5.96 -9.80 -9.93
C LEU A 24 7.02 -9.62 -8.86
N PRO A 25 8.15 -10.35 -8.86
CA PRO A 25 9.21 -10.09 -7.87
C PRO A 25 9.66 -8.64 -7.84
N TYR A 26 9.72 -7.99 -8.98
CA TYR A 26 10.05 -6.56 -9.04
C TYR A 26 9.02 -5.72 -8.29
N ILE A 27 7.74 -6.03 -8.47
CA ILE A 27 6.65 -5.33 -7.76
C ILE A 27 6.78 -5.56 -6.25
N VAL A 28 7.04 -6.79 -5.84
CA VAL A 28 7.22 -7.12 -4.42
C VAL A 28 8.40 -6.34 -3.83
N ARG A 29 9.51 -6.23 -4.55
CA ARG A 29 10.66 -5.43 -4.10
C ARG A 29 10.30 -3.95 -3.96
N THR A 30 9.56 -3.43 -4.91
CA THR A 30 9.10 -2.03 -4.87
C THR A 30 8.22 -1.79 -3.64
N MET A 31 7.30 -2.69 -3.38
CA MET A 31 6.43 -2.57 -2.20
C MET A 31 7.22 -2.67 -0.90
N ALA A 32 8.23 -3.54 -0.85
CA ALA A 32 9.11 -3.65 0.32
C ALA A 32 9.85 -2.33 0.59
N GLU A 33 10.26 -1.65 -0.46
CA GLU A 33 10.95 -0.35 -0.32
C GLU A 33 10.01 0.75 0.16
N MET A 34 8.73 0.63 -0.09
CA MET A 34 7.75 1.59 0.39
C MET A 34 7.51 1.50 1.89
N ASP A 35 7.77 0.34 2.48
CA ASP A 35 7.60 0.17 3.92
C ASP A 35 8.52 1.11 4.68
N GLY A 36 7.96 1.83 5.63
CA GLY A 36 8.71 2.78 6.45
C GLY A 36 8.86 4.16 5.83
N LYS A 37 8.46 4.37 4.58
CA LYS A 37 8.48 5.70 3.99
C LYS A 37 7.43 6.57 4.66
N PHE A 38 7.71 7.86 4.73
CA PHE A 38 6.77 8.79 5.33
C PHE A 38 6.73 10.09 4.55
N GLY A 39 5.67 10.84 4.79
CA GLY A 39 5.49 12.17 4.22
C GLY A 39 4.54 12.96 5.11
N THR A 40 4.25 14.17 4.71
CA THR A 40 3.30 15.03 5.42
C THR A 40 2.13 15.39 4.51
N PHE A 41 1.00 15.66 5.12
CA PHE A 41 -0.20 16.06 4.37
C PHE A 41 -1.08 16.91 5.28
N ILE A 42 -2.00 17.64 4.67
CA ILE A 42 -2.97 18.46 5.41
C ILE A 42 -4.27 17.67 5.54
N THR A 43 -4.77 17.58 6.73
CA THR A 43 -6.03 16.87 7.00
C THR A 43 -6.78 17.57 8.14
N ASP A 44 -8.03 17.20 8.34
CA ASP A 44 -8.82 17.72 9.43
C ASP A 44 -8.25 17.25 10.77
N SER A 45 -8.25 18.15 11.73
CA SER A 45 -7.81 17.80 13.08
C SER A 45 -8.70 16.70 13.67
N PRO A 46 -8.13 15.66 14.30
CA PRO A 46 -8.93 14.67 14.99
C PRO A 46 -9.55 15.22 16.29
N ASP A 47 -9.01 16.30 16.83
CA ASP A 47 -9.44 16.86 18.12
C ASP A 47 -10.30 18.09 17.95
N LEU A 48 -9.98 18.95 17.01
CA LEU A 48 -10.61 20.27 16.85
C LEU A 48 -11.38 20.33 15.55
N LYS A 49 -12.70 20.21 15.67
CA LYS A 49 -13.58 20.24 14.53
C LYS A 49 -13.45 21.55 13.75
N GLY A 50 -13.36 21.43 12.43
CA GLY A 50 -13.26 22.58 11.55
C GLY A 50 -11.84 23.13 11.41
N ARG A 51 -10.86 22.51 12.02
CA ARG A 51 -9.45 22.89 11.88
C ARG A 51 -8.68 21.90 11.05
N SER A 52 -7.72 22.43 10.28
CA SER A 52 -6.79 21.61 9.52
C SER A 52 -5.46 21.55 10.23
N ILE A 53 -4.80 20.41 10.13
CA ILE A 53 -3.48 20.20 10.70
C ILE A 53 -2.55 19.62 9.65
N LYS A 54 -1.24 19.81 9.86
CA LYS A 54 -0.21 19.13 9.09
C LYS A 54 0.13 17.84 9.83
N ALA A 55 -0.18 16.73 9.20
CA ALA A 55 0.03 15.41 9.79
C ALA A 55 1.16 14.68 9.10
N LYS A 56 1.77 13.75 9.83
CA LYS A 56 2.73 12.80 9.28
C LYS A 56 1.99 11.52 8.93
N ARG A 57 2.37 10.92 7.82
CA ARG A 57 1.80 9.68 7.31
C ARG A 57 2.94 8.70 7.10
N ASP A 58 2.94 7.61 7.86
CA ASP A 58 3.91 6.53 7.72
C ASP A 58 3.26 5.36 7.01
N ILE A 59 4.00 4.72 6.11
CA ILE A 59 3.52 3.58 5.33
C ILE A 59 4.05 2.29 5.93
N LYS A 60 3.16 1.33 6.13
CA LYS A 60 3.52 -0.01 6.55
C LYS A 60 2.93 -1.00 5.55
N VAL A 61 3.77 -1.92 5.06
CA VAL A 61 3.38 -2.85 4.02
C VAL A 61 3.40 -4.27 4.56
N GLU A 62 2.36 -5.02 4.19
CA GLU A 62 2.27 -6.46 4.45
C GLU A 62 1.96 -7.17 3.14
N ILE A 63 2.31 -8.43 3.06
CA ILE A 63 2.07 -9.25 1.88
C ILE A 63 1.40 -10.54 2.31
N THR A 64 0.55 -11.09 1.46
CA THR A 64 0.03 -12.44 1.65
C THR A 64 0.54 -13.34 0.53
N ASP A 65 0.87 -14.56 0.89
CA ASP A 65 1.16 -15.61 -0.08
C ASP A 65 -0.14 -16.40 -0.37
N LYS A 66 -0.03 -17.67 -0.62
CA LYS A 66 -1.19 -18.54 -0.87
C LYS A 66 -2.08 -18.73 0.34
N SER A 67 -1.56 -18.44 1.55
CA SER A 67 -2.39 -18.44 2.74
C SER A 67 -3.20 -17.17 2.80
N VAL A 68 -4.14 -17.10 3.73
CA VAL A 68 -4.98 -15.91 3.88
C VAL A 68 -4.40 -14.92 4.88
N GLU A 69 -3.20 -15.20 5.38
CA GLU A 69 -2.59 -14.37 6.40
C GLU A 69 -1.60 -13.41 5.79
N PHE A 70 -1.62 -12.18 6.28
CA PHE A 70 -0.66 -11.17 5.90
C PHE A 70 0.50 -11.16 6.89
N TYR A 71 1.69 -10.92 6.39
CA TYR A 71 2.88 -10.76 7.21
C TYR A 71 3.71 -9.59 6.70
N PRO A 72 4.57 -8.99 7.55
CA PRO A 72 5.30 -7.80 7.16
C PRO A 72 6.15 -8.02 5.91
N LEU A 73 6.24 -6.98 5.09
CA LEU A 73 7.11 -6.95 3.93
C LEU A 73 7.95 -5.68 4.03
N ASN A 74 9.27 -5.84 4.04
CA ASN A 74 10.20 -4.72 4.15
C ASN A 74 11.54 -5.09 3.51
N LYS A 75 12.48 -4.16 3.54
CA LYS A 75 13.80 -4.37 2.93
C LYS A 75 14.58 -5.51 3.59
N ASP A 76 14.32 -5.76 4.87
CA ASP A 76 15.08 -6.77 5.62
C ASP A 76 14.65 -8.19 5.29
N ASN A 77 13.38 -8.40 4.92
CA ASN A 77 12.85 -9.74 4.68
C ASN A 77 12.47 -10.02 3.22
N VAL A 78 12.60 -9.04 2.33
CA VAL A 78 12.11 -9.21 0.96
C VAL A 78 12.77 -10.36 0.23
N ASP A 79 14.06 -10.59 0.43
CA ASP A 79 14.74 -11.70 -0.23
C ASP A 79 14.19 -13.04 0.25
N SER A 80 13.88 -13.16 1.53
CA SER A 80 13.26 -14.36 2.08
C SER A 80 11.86 -14.58 1.50
N VAL A 81 11.09 -13.51 1.38
CA VAL A 81 9.74 -13.57 0.78
C VAL A 81 9.83 -14.02 -0.68
N LEU A 82 10.75 -13.48 -1.43
CA LEU A 82 10.92 -13.81 -2.84
C LEU A 82 11.48 -15.21 -3.06
N GLY A 83 12.13 -15.79 -2.06
CA GLY A 83 12.58 -17.17 -2.09
C GLY A 83 11.46 -18.19 -1.95
N GLY A 84 10.23 -17.74 -1.68
CA GLY A 84 9.05 -18.60 -1.56
C GLY A 84 8.34 -18.81 -2.88
N ASP A 85 7.01 -18.73 -2.86
CA ASP A 85 6.15 -19.10 -3.98
C ASP A 85 5.82 -17.97 -4.96
N ILE A 86 6.52 -16.86 -4.92
CA ILE A 86 6.24 -15.74 -5.82
C ILE A 86 6.71 -16.07 -7.23
N LYS A 87 5.76 -16.19 -8.15
CA LYS A 87 6.04 -16.46 -9.56
C LYS A 87 6.30 -15.15 -10.31
N GLN A 88 6.78 -15.27 -11.54
CA GLN A 88 7.02 -14.09 -12.36
C GLN A 88 5.72 -13.41 -12.80
N GLU A 89 4.67 -14.20 -13.01
CA GLU A 89 3.34 -13.68 -13.35
C GLU A 89 2.30 -14.26 -12.41
N GLY A 90 1.15 -13.64 -12.35
CA GLY A 90 0.03 -14.06 -11.52
C GLY A 90 -0.45 -12.93 -10.62
N THR A 91 -1.01 -13.29 -9.49
CA THR A 91 -1.63 -12.35 -8.55
C THR A 91 -0.92 -12.35 -7.21
N VAL A 92 -0.71 -11.17 -6.65
CA VAL A 92 -0.21 -11.01 -5.29
C VAL A 92 -0.99 -9.90 -4.60
N ASP A 93 -1.31 -10.11 -3.34
CA ASP A 93 -2.07 -9.14 -2.54
C ASP A 93 -1.18 -8.55 -1.45
N PHE A 94 -1.36 -7.25 -1.24
CA PHE A 94 -0.66 -6.50 -0.19
C PHE A 94 -1.69 -5.82 0.69
N ARG A 95 -1.31 -5.57 1.93
CA ARG A 95 -2.05 -4.66 2.79
C ARG A 95 -1.14 -3.46 3.06
N VAL A 96 -1.65 -2.28 2.77
CA VAL A 96 -0.94 -1.03 3.01
C VAL A 96 -1.66 -0.29 4.13
N ALA A 97 -0.98 -0.11 5.23
CA ALA A 97 -1.52 0.63 6.38
C ALA A 97 -0.83 1.97 6.46
N LEU A 98 -1.63 3.01 6.63
CA LEU A 98 -1.14 4.37 6.82
C LEU A 98 -1.34 4.73 8.28
N LYS A 99 -0.24 5.07 8.95
CA LYS A 99 -0.27 5.51 10.33
C LYS A 99 -0.11 7.01 10.37
N TYR A 100 -1.07 7.68 10.99
CA TYR A 100 -1.09 9.14 11.06
C TYR A 100 -0.70 9.62 12.43
N SER A 101 -0.02 10.76 12.48
CA SER A 101 0.32 11.44 13.72
C SER A 101 0.50 12.93 13.45
N PHE A 102 0.40 13.73 14.50
CA PHE A 102 0.63 15.16 14.40
C PHE A 102 1.35 15.65 15.66
N LEU A 103 1.96 16.84 15.57
CA LEU A 103 2.57 17.47 16.73
C LEU A 103 1.52 18.34 17.42
N ASP A 104 1.33 18.12 18.72
CA ASP A 104 0.44 18.94 19.51
C ASP A 104 1.13 20.26 19.91
N SER A 105 0.46 21.07 20.73
CA SER A 105 1.00 22.37 21.17
C SER A 105 2.24 22.24 22.02
N LYS A 106 2.49 21.08 22.60
CA LYS A 106 3.67 20.79 23.41
C LYS A 106 4.78 20.08 22.62
N TYR A 107 4.61 19.97 21.30
CA TYR A 107 5.52 19.28 20.39
C TYR A 107 5.60 17.77 20.65
N ASP A 108 4.60 17.19 21.28
CA ASP A 108 4.49 15.75 21.41
C ASP A 108 3.82 15.16 20.16
N ARG A 109 4.33 14.02 19.72
CA ARG A 109 3.77 13.30 18.57
C ARG A 109 2.55 12.50 19.02
N VAL A 110 1.37 12.86 18.51
CA VAL A 110 0.10 12.24 18.88
C VAL A 110 -0.43 11.42 17.70
N PRO A 111 -0.58 10.08 17.86
CA PRO A 111 -1.15 9.27 16.80
C PRO A 111 -2.67 9.44 16.74
N PHE A 112 -3.23 9.21 15.55
CA PHE A 112 -4.69 9.17 15.38
C PHE A 112 -5.03 8.11 14.34
N LYS A 113 -6.32 7.83 14.18
CA LYS A 113 -6.84 6.72 13.38
C LYS A 113 -6.30 6.77 11.95
N GLY A 114 -5.66 5.69 11.55
CA GLY A 114 -5.11 5.55 10.21
C GLY A 114 -6.10 4.99 9.21
N ASP A 115 -5.62 4.81 7.99
CA ASP A 115 -6.36 4.16 6.91
C ASP A 115 -5.59 2.90 6.49
N SER A 116 -6.33 1.87 6.11
CA SER A 116 -5.73 0.63 5.61
C SER A 116 -6.39 0.22 4.30
N PHE A 117 -5.59 -0.34 3.42
CA PHE A 117 -6.01 -0.69 2.07
C PHE A 117 -5.56 -2.10 1.74
N ILE A 118 -6.36 -2.80 0.94
CA ILE A 118 -5.93 -4.00 0.26
C ILE A 118 -5.54 -3.61 -1.16
N VAL A 119 -4.39 -4.09 -1.62
CA VAL A 119 -3.88 -3.80 -2.96
C VAL A 119 -3.65 -5.12 -3.65
N ARG A 120 -4.27 -5.31 -4.80
CA ARG A 120 -4.03 -6.50 -5.61
C ARG A 120 -3.24 -6.12 -6.85
N ALA A 121 -2.14 -6.81 -7.08
CA ALA A 121 -1.36 -6.69 -8.29
C ALA A 121 -1.50 -8.00 -9.07
N ASN A 122 -1.99 -7.89 -10.29
CA ASN A 122 -2.09 -9.03 -11.19
C ASN A 122 -1.30 -8.72 -12.45
N LEU A 123 -0.36 -9.61 -12.78
CA LEU A 123 0.47 -9.45 -13.98
C LEU A 123 0.27 -10.65 -14.89
N GLU A 124 -0.23 -10.39 -16.09
CA GLU A 124 -0.45 -11.41 -17.11
C GLU A 124 -0.12 -10.84 -18.48
N ASN A 125 0.74 -11.53 -19.23
CA ASN A 125 1.07 -11.17 -20.61
C ASN A 125 1.49 -9.71 -20.77
N GLY A 126 2.30 -9.21 -19.83
CA GLY A 126 2.80 -7.84 -19.89
C GLY A 126 1.79 -6.78 -19.49
N VAL A 127 0.62 -7.18 -18.97
CA VAL A 127 -0.39 -6.24 -18.46
C VAL A 127 -0.48 -6.35 -16.96
N LEU A 128 -0.19 -5.25 -16.28
CA LEU A 128 -0.29 -5.14 -14.83
C LEU A 128 -1.61 -4.47 -14.48
N THR A 129 -2.44 -5.17 -13.73
CA THR A 129 -3.68 -4.61 -13.19
C THR A 129 -3.47 -4.32 -11.71
N ILE A 130 -3.69 -3.08 -11.31
CA ILE A 130 -3.62 -2.65 -9.91
C ILE A 130 -5.04 -2.34 -9.45
N LYS A 131 -5.45 -3.00 -8.37
CA LYS A 131 -6.74 -2.75 -7.72
C LYS A 131 -6.48 -2.34 -6.29
N VAL A 132 -7.16 -1.30 -5.83
CA VAL A 132 -7.01 -0.80 -4.46
C VAL A 132 -8.39 -0.59 -3.84
N ASN A 133 -8.54 -1.03 -2.61
CA ASN A 133 -9.78 -0.84 -1.86
C ASN A 133 -9.45 -0.59 -0.40
N ARG A 134 -10.08 0.45 0.18
CA ARG A 134 -9.92 0.75 1.59
C ARG A 134 -10.68 -0.29 2.41
N ILE A 135 -10.04 -0.81 3.45
CA ILE A 135 -10.63 -1.81 4.33
C ILE A 135 -10.83 -1.32 5.76
N ASP A 136 -10.22 -0.20 6.12
CA ASP A 136 -10.38 0.39 7.45
C ASP A 136 -10.01 1.86 7.39
N GLY A 137 -10.57 2.66 8.31
CA GLY A 137 -10.26 4.08 8.42
C GLY A 137 -11.34 4.96 7.84
N MET A 138 -11.15 6.28 7.96
CA MET A 138 -12.12 7.28 7.55
C MET A 138 -11.93 7.75 6.10
N GLY A 139 -10.84 7.34 5.46
CA GLY A 139 -10.56 7.78 4.10
C GLY A 139 -9.87 9.13 4.02
N ARG A 140 -9.00 9.44 4.97
CA ARG A 140 -8.20 10.68 4.90
C ARG A 140 -7.23 10.66 3.72
N THR A 141 -6.92 9.47 3.24
CA THR A 141 -6.16 9.26 2.01
C THR A 141 -7.02 8.40 1.09
N ASP A 142 -7.17 8.80 -0.15
CA ASP A 142 -7.99 8.08 -1.12
C ASP A 142 -7.27 6.85 -1.68
N ALA A 143 -8.03 5.83 -2.08
CA ALA A 143 -7.49 4.65 -2.74
C ALA A 143 -6.70 5.02 -4.00
N SER A 144 -7.19 5.99 -4.77
CA SER A 144 -6.48 6.47 -5.96
C SER A 144 -5.11 7.05 -5.63
N ARG A 145 -4.99 7.72 -4.49
CA ARG A 145 -3.70 8.28 -4.04
C ARG A 145 -2.70 7.18 -3.71
N ILE A 146 -3.16 6.12 -3.06
CA ILE A 146 -2.32 4.96 -2.77
C ILE A 146 -1.86 4.31 -4.08
N ALA A 147 -2.78 4.13 -5.02
CA ALA A 147 -2.46 3.54 -6.31
C ALA A 147 -1.43 4.38 -7.07
N GLU A 148 -1.61 5.70 -7.11
CA GLU A 148 -0.67 6.61 -7.76
C GLU A 148 0.72 6.53 -7.13
N THR A 149 0.79 6.48 -5.81
CA THR A 149 2.05 6.38 -5.10
C THR A 149 2.78 5.08 -5.46
N ILE A 150 2.04 3.97 -5.52
CA ILE A 150 2.60 2.67 -5.88
C ILE A 150 3.11 2.68 -7.32
N VAL A 151 2.30 3.17 -8.25
CA VAL A 151 2.66 3.22 -9.66
C VAL A 151 3.87 4.13 -9.89
N ASP A 152 3.92 5.28 -9.22
CA ASP A 152 5.06 6.19 -9.32
C ASP A 152 6.36 5.52 -8.83
N GLU A 153 6.29 4.75 -7.75
CA GLU A 153 7.46 4.01 -7.26
C GLU A 153 7.88 2.92 -8.24
N ILE A 154 6.91 2.20 -8.80
CA ILE A 154 7.19 1.15 -9.80
C ILE A 154 7.87 1.77 -11.01
N VAL A 155 7.36 2.88 -11.52
CA VAL A 155 7.91 3.54 -12.71
C VAL A 155 9.29 4.12 -12.43
N ARG A 156 9.47 4.74 -11.26
CA ARG A 156 10.76 5.36 -10.89
C ARG A 156 11.88 4.35 -10.86
N ASN A 157 11.60 3.14 -10.39
CA ASN A 157 12.60 2.09 -10.22
C ASN A 157 12.60 1.10 -11.39
N ALA A 158 11.74 1.30 -12.38
CA ALA A 158 11.57 0.34 -13.47
C ALA A 158 12.89 0.13 -14.23
N PRO A 159 13.18 -1.11 -14.63
CA PRO A 159 14.30 -1.33 -15.53
C PRO A 159 14.11 -0.48 -16.77
N ASN A 160 15.17 0.05 -17.27
CA ASN A 160 15.11 0.89 -18.44
C ASN A 160 14.63 0.06 -19.62
N VAL A 161 13.48 0.41 -20.12
CA VAL A 161 12.80 -0.33 -21.20
C VAL A 161 12.62 0.55 -22.41
#